data_11d154cfbee6d3be4975358a9ee287c8
#
_entry.id   11d154cfbee6d3be4975358a9ee287c8
#
_cell.length_a   1.000
_cell.length_b   1.000
_cell.length_c   1.000
_cell.angle_alpha   90.00
_cell.angle_beta   90.00
_cell.angle_gamma   90.00
#
_symmetry.space_group_name_H-M   'P 1'
#
loop_
_entity.id
_entity.type
_entity.pdbx_description
1 polymer ?
#
loop_
_entity_poly.entity_id
_entity_poly.type
_entity_poly.pdbx_seq_one_letter_code
_entity_poly.pdbx_strand_id
1 'polypeptide(L)'
;MSSLRAIWRLSAACWLFAVLALSLPLIRLVGGPRRAHRFFLGWIGAMHRTLNLKVERIGELPDEPSILLGNHPSYLDIFLCYDRRPTAIVAAREFKWFPFVGWAAQAIGTVWVHRKCPESRKRIVPCVIDAVKAQRSAFLFPEGRTTDGVLPSTVRVGMFKAAAEAGVPVTYVGIRYGNGKAAYFHDLKGGFVPHLLRHLWSLLCEPQIEVSLRYSRPQRLTCPERGMRRFENFVRWHLRRDVPLQPAHAVYRG
;
A
#
# COMPACT_ATOMS: atom_id res chain seq x y z
N MET A 1 -10.43 -12.31 -26.35
CA MET A 1 -11.05 -12.24 -25.01
C MET A 1 -10.23 -11.43 -24.00
N SER A 2 -8.91 -11.54 -23.95
CA SER A 2 -8.06 -10.78 -23.00
C SER A 2 -8.08 -9.26 -23.24
N SER A 3 -8.00 -8.82 -24.50
CA SER A 3 -8.01 -7.39 -24.84
C SER A 3 -9.36 -6.71 -24.54
N LEU A 4 -10.49 -7.38 -24.79
CA LEU A 4 -11.80 -6.85 -24.43
C LEU A 4 -11.95 -6.68 -22.92
N ARG A 5 -11.43 -7.64 -22.14
CA ARG A 5 -11.37 -7.55 -20.67
C ARG A 5 -10.54 -6.34 -20.23
N ALA A 6 -9.37 -6.15 -20.85
CA ALA A 6 -8.48 -5.03 -20.52
C ALA A 6 -9.14 -3.68 -20.82
N ILE A 7 -9.78 -3.53 -21.97
CA ILE A 7 -10.52 -2.31 -22.34
C ILE A 7 -11.63 -2.03 -21.33
N TRP A 8 -12.47 -3.04 -21.02
CA TRP A 8 -13.55 -2.88 -20.05
C TRP A 8 -13.02 -2.48 -18.67
N ARG A 9 -11.98 -3.16 -18.17
CA ARG A 9 -11.39 -2.85 -16.86
C ARG A 9 -10.77 -1.47 -16.82
N LEU A 10 -10.08 -1.06 -17.89
CA LEU A 10 -9.50 0.27 -17.98
C LEU A 10 -10.59 1.34 -17.94
N SER A 11 -11.65 1.18 -18.75
CA SER A 11 -12.77 2.13 -18.77
C SER A 11 -13.48 2.19 -17.42
N ALA A 12 -13.74 1.04 -16.81
CA ALA A 12 -14.35 0.97 -15.48
C ALA A 12 -13.46 1.59 -14.40
N ALA A 13 -12.14 1.36 -14.43
CA ALA A 13 -11.20 1.98 -13.51
C ALA A 13 -11.15 3.50 -13.67
N CYS A 14 -11.08 4.01 -14.92
CA CYS A 14 -11.13 5.45 -15.19
C CYS A 14 -12.43 6.08 -14.67
N TRP A 15 -13.56 5.44 -14.89
CA TRP A 15 -14.86 5.87 -14.35
C TRP A 15 -14.85 5.91 -12.82
N LEU A 16 -14.39 4.85 -12.17
CA LEU A 16 -14.29 4.80 -10.71
C LEU A 16 -13.39 5.91 -10.15
N PHE A 17 -12.25 6.19 -10.80
CA PHE A 17 -11.38 7.31 -10.40
C PHE A 17 -12.07 8.66 -10.57
N ALA A 18 -12.82 8.87 -11.66
CA ALA A 18 -13.58 10.11 -11.87
C ALA A 18 -14.66 10.27 -10.79
N VAL A 19 -15.42 9.22 -10.49
CA VAL A 19 -16.43 9.21 -9.42
C VAL A 19 -15.78 9.53 -8.07
N LEU A 20 -14.65 8.90 -7.74
CA LEU A 20 -13.94 9.18 -6.48
C LEU A 20 -13.49 10.64 -6.39
N ALA A 21 -12.86 11.16 -7.44
CA ALA A 21 -12.31 12.51 -7.46
C ALA A 21 -13.39 13.59 -7.32
N LEU A 22 -14.56 13.37 -7.92
CA LEU A 22 -15.68 14.32 -7.86
C LEU A 22 -16.50 14.20 -6.57
N SER A 23 -16.77 12.96 -6.13
CA SER A 23 -17.69 12.72 -5.02
C SER A 23 -17.03 12.83 -3.65
N LEU A 24 -15.77 12.39 -3.50
CA LEU A 24 -15.12 12.31 -2.19
C LEU A 24 -14.96 13.67 -1.49
N PRO A 25 -14.52 14.75 -2.17
CA PRO A 25 -14.43 16.08 -1.55
C PRO A 25 -15.80 16.59 -1.07
N LEU A 26 -16.85 16.39 -1.89
CA LEU A 26 -18.20 16.81 -1.57
C LEU A 26 -18.76 16.01 -0.38
N ILE A 27 -18.60 14.70 -0.38
CA ILE A 27 -19.03 13.84 0.74
C ILE A 27 -18.28 14.23 2.03
N ARG A 28 -16.99 14.57 1.92
CA ARG A 28 -16.22 15.03 3.07
C ARG A 28 -16.70 16.36 3.63
N LEU A 29 -17.06 17.29 2.74
CA LEU A 29 -17.57 18.61 3.11
C LEU A 29 -18.93 18.52 3.81
N VAL A 30 -19.88 17.79 3.23
CA VAL A 30 -21.26 17.70 3.72
C VAL A 30 -21.44 16.62 4.80
N GLY A 31 -20.77 15.49 4.64
CA GLY A 31 -20.97 14.29 5.46
C GLY A 31 -19.88 14.01 6.49
N GLY A 32 -18.80 14.82 6.45
CA GLY A 32 -17.66 14.69 7.34
C GLY A 32 -16.71 13.51 7.03
N PRO A 33 -15.59 13.42 7.76
CA PRO A 33 -14.51 12.48 7.44
C PRO A 33 -14.92 11.00 7.57
N ARG A 34 -15.84 10.65 8.47
CA ARG A 34 -16.30 9.26 8.65
C ARG A 34 -17.11 8.76 7.45
N ARG A 35 -17.99 9.59 6.86
CA ARG A 35 -18.76 9.23 5.66
C ARG A 35 -17.85 9.15 4.44
N ALA A 36 -16.93 10.09 4.30
CA ALA A 36 -15.91 10.09 3.24
C ALA A 36 -15.05 8.81 3.29
N HIS A 37 -14.63 8.39 4.47
CA HIS A 37 -13.86 7.16 4.63
C HIS A 37 -14.66 5.91 4.24
N ARG A 38 -15.92 5.79 4.68
CA ARG A 38 -16.80 4.67 4.28
C ARG A 38 -17.02 4.61 2.76
N PHE A 39 -17.25 5.76 2.13
CA PHE A 39 -17.36 5.86 0.68
C PHE A 39 -16.08 5.39 -0.01
N PHE A 40 -14.92 5.85 0.48
CA PHE A 40 -13.62 5.45 -0.04
C PHE A 40 -13.38 3.93 0.09
N LEU A 41 -13.74 3.31 1.21
CA LEU A 41 -13.65 1.84 1.37
C LEU A 41 -14.56 1.09 0.39
N GLY A 42 -15.76 1.60 0.14
CA GLY A 42 -16.67 1.07 -0.89
C GLY A 42 -16.06 1.15 -2.30
N TRP A 43 -15.39 2.27 -2.60
CA TRP A 43 -14.65 2.46 -3.83
C TRP A 43 -13.46 1.49 -3.96
N ILE A 44 -12.68 1.26 -2.92
CA ILE A 44 -11.61 0.23 -2.89
C ILE A 44 -12.20 -1.15 -3.22
N GLY A 45 -13.33 -1.51 -2.62
CA GLY A 45 -14.04 -2.76 -2.94
C GLY A 45 -14.49 -2.84 -4.40
N ALA A 46 -14.94 -1.73 -5.00
CA ALA A 46 -15.26 -1.66 -6.42
C ALA A 46 -14.02 -1.86 -7.29
N MET A 47 -12.88 -1.23 -6.95
CA MET A 47 -11.60 -1.44 -7.65
C MET A 47 -11.13 -2.90 -7.56
N HIS A 48 -11.23 -3.54 -6.40
CA HIS A 48 -10.91 -4.97 -6.25
C HIS A 48 -11.76 -5.85 -7.19
N ARG A 49 -13.07 -5.59 -7.27
CA ARG A 49 -13.97 -6.31 -8.19
C ARG A 49 -13.62 -6.06 -9.66
N THR A 50 -13.39 -4.80 -10.03
CA THR A 50 -13.03 -4.42 -11.41
C THR A 50 -11.75 -5.10 -11.88
N LEU A 51 -10.72 -5.13 -11.02
CA LEU A 51 -9.44 -5.76 -11.32
C LEU A 51 -9.46 -7.28 -11.10
N ASN A 52 -10.53 -7.83 -10.54
CA ASN A 52 -10.62 -9.20 -10.03
C ASN A 52 -9.46 -9.55 -9.09
N LEU A 53 -9.23 -8.66 -8.14
CA LEU A 53 -8.18 -8.81 -7.13
C LEU A 53 -8.69 -9.71 -6.01
N LYS A 54 -8.09 -10.89 -5.86
CA LYS A 54 -8.39 -11.82 -4.77
C LYS A 54 -7.37 -11.63 -3.66
N VAL A 55 -7.84 -10.99 -2.60
CA VAL A 55 -6.99 -10.62 -1.46
C VAL A 55 -7.22 -11.60 -0.32
N GLU A 56 -6.20 -12.40 -0.04
CA GLU A 56 -6.14 -13.23 1.16
C GLU A 56 -5.43 -12.46 2.27
N ARG A 57 -6.05 -12.36 3.45
CA ARG A 57 -5.47 -11.72 4.62
C ARG A 57 -5.12 -12.77 5.67
N ILE A 58 -3.86 -12.76 6.12
CA ILE A 58 -3.30 -13.71 7.06
C ILE A 58 -2.81 -12.93 8.29
N GLY A 59 -3.33 -13.28 9.46
CA GLY A 59 -3.13 -12.51 10.69
C GLY A 59 -4.17 -11.41 10.84
N GLU A 60 -4.10 -10.70 11.95
CA GLU A 60 -5.05 -9.65 12.30
C GLU A 60 -4.42 -8.27 12.15
N LEU A 61 -5.21 -7.34 11.63
CA LEU A 61 -4.85 -5.94 11.67
C LEU A 61 -4.92 -5.45 13.12
N PRO A 62 -3.98 -4.55 13.52
CA PRO A 62 -3.98 -4.04 14.88
C PRO A 62 -5.26 -3.30 15.22
N ASP A 63 -5.80 -3.54 16.43
CA ASP A 63 -6.95 -2.82 16.96
C ASP A 63 -6.63 -1.38 17.33
N GLU A 64 -5.35 -1.06 17.55
CA GLU A 64 -4.85 0.30 17.81
C GLU A 64 -4.24 0.94 16.55
N PRO A 65 -4.29 2.28 16.42
CA PRO A 65 -3.58 2.99 15.37
C PRO A 65 -2.10 2.68 15.38
N SER A 66 -1.55 2.32 14.23
CA SER A 66 -0.16 1.87 14.13
C SER A 66 0.51 2.27 12.82
N ILE A 67 1.82 2.20 12.80
CA ILE A 67 2.62 2.31 11.59
C ILE A 67 2.68 0.92 10.93
N LEU A 68 2.08 0.81 9.74
CA LEU A 68 2.11 -0.39 8.91
C LEU A 68 3.30 -0.27 7.96
N LEU A 69 4.27 -1.17 8.06
CA LEU A 69 5.45 -1.21 7.20
C LEU A 69 5.37 -2.41 6.28
N GLY A 70 5.20 -2.16 4.97
CA GLY A 70 5.06 -3.19 3.94
C GLY A 70 6.22 -3.22 2.94
N ASN A 71 6.51 -4.38 2.36
CA ASN A 71 7.28 -4.44 1.12
C ASN A 71 6.44 -3.89 -0.04
N HIS A 72 7.09 -3.51 -1.15
CA HIS A 72 6.42 -2.80 -2.24
C HIS A 72 6.64 -3.48 -3.60
N PRO A 73 6.00 -4.64 -3.84
CA PRO A 73 6.16 -5.35 -5.11
C PRO A 73 5.42 -4.72 -6.29
N SER A 74 4.36 -3.91 -6.05
CA SER A 74 3.52 -3.40 -7.14
C SER A 74 2.92 -2.03 -6.84
N TYR A 75 2.61 -1.25 -7.87
CA TYR A 75 1.78 -0.05 -7.71
C TYR A 75 0.32 -0.38 -7.32
N LEU A 76 -0.12 -1.63 -7.49
CA LEU A 76 -1.42 -2.10 -7.00
C LEU A 76 -1.50 -2.15 -5.47
N ASP A 77 -0.36 -2.12 -4.78
CA ASP A 77 -0.32 -2.18 -3.32
C ASP A 77 -1.08 -1.03 -2.66
N ILE A 78 -1.24 0.09 -3.37
CA ILE A 78 -2.06 1.21 -2.90
C ILE A 78 -3.52 0.82 -2.63
N PHE A 79 -4.06 -0.18 -3.35
CA PHE A 79 -5.41 -0.68 -3.13
C PHE A 79 -5.50 -1.68 -1.97
N LEU A 80 -4.35 -2.11 -1.43
CA LEU A 80 -4.25 -3.09 -0.35
C LEU A 80 -4.04 -2.43 1.03
N CYS A 81 -3.60 -1.16 1.03
CA CYS A 81 -3.15 -0.44 2.23
C CYS A 81 -4.30 0.10 3.10
N TYR A 82 -5.55 -0.23 2.79
CA TYR A 82 -6.71 0.33 3.47
C TYR A 82 -7.52 -0.75 4.16
N ASP A 83 -7.98 -0.42 5.37
CA ASP A 83 -8.87 -1.23 6.16
C ASP A 83 -9.91 -0.35 6.86
N ARG A 84 -10.57 -0.91 7.88
CA ARG A 84 -11.65 -0.26 8.67
C ARG A 84 -11.26 1.12 9.23
N ARG A 85 -9.96 1.35 9.46
CA ARG A 85 -9.45 2.64 9.97
C ARG A 85 -8.99 3.56 8.85
N PRO A 86 -9.17 4.87 9.01
CA PRO A 86 -8.51 5.84 8.15
C PRO A 86 -7.00 5.65 8.20
N THR A 87 -6.41 5.39 7.04
CA THR A 87 -4.97 5.14 6.91
C THR A 87 -4.33 6.23 6.07
N ALA A 88 -3.30 6.87 6.61
CA ALA A 88 -2.46 7.79 5.86
C ALA A 88 -1.46 6.99 5.03
N ILE A 89 -1.39 7.23 3.73
CA ILE A 89 -0.38 6.65 2.85
C ILE A 89 0.68 7.70 2.55
N VAL A 90 1.94 7.27 2.50
CA VAL A 90 3.03 8.10 2.01
C VAL A 90 3.27 7.80 0.54
N ALA A 91 3.11 8.81 -0.31
CA ALA A 91 3.28 8.69 -1.75
C ALA A 91 4.24 9.73 -2.32
N ALA A 92 4.84 9.43 -3.46
CA ALA A 92 5.73 10.35 -4.15
C ALA A 92 4.96 11.58 -4.68
N ARG A 93 5.54 12.77 -4.47
CA ARG A 93 4.92 14.06 -4.83
C ARG A 93 4.55 14.16 -6.31
N GLU A 94 5.27 13.48 -7.16
CA GLU A 94 5.07 13.44 -8.61
C GLU A 94 3.65 12.96 -8.97
N PHE A 95 3.09 12.04 -8.18
CA PHE A 95 1.71 11.54 -8.38
C PHE A 95 0.61 12.53 -7.97
N LYS A 96 0.95 13.60 -7.23
CA LYS A 96 -0.02 14.61 -6.83
C LYS A 96 -0.70 15.29 -8.02
N TRP A 97 0.01 15.41 -9.13
CA TRP A 97 -0.44 16.12 -10.34
C TRP A 97 -1.15 15.22 -11.35
N PHE A 98 -1.22 13.91 -11.09
CA PHE A 98 -1.99 13.02 -11.96
C PHE A 98 -3.48 13.31 -11.81
N PRO A 99 -4.20 13.61 -12.90
CA PRO A 99 -5.64 13.85 -12.87
C PRO A 99 -6.38 12.68 -12.19
N PHE A 100 -7.43 12.99 -11.45
CA PHE A 100 -8.25 12.06 -10.67
C PHE A 100 -7.50 11.31 -9.57
N VAL A 101 -6.37 10.68 -9.86
CA VAL A 101 -5.57 9.91 -8.89
C VAL A 101 -4.99 10.81 -7.82
N GLY A 102 -4.33 11.91 -8.21
CA GLY A 102 -3.75 12.88 -7.28
C GLY A 102 -4.81 13.59 -6.45
N TRP A 103 -5.94 13.95 -7.03
CA TRP A 103 -7.06 14.58 -6.33
C TRP A 103 -7.68 13.64 -5.30
N ALA A 104 -7.93 12.38 -5.69
CA ALA A 104 -8.45 11.36 -4.78
C ALA A 104 -7.46 11.09 -3.63
N ALA A 105 -6.19 10.92 -3.94
CA ALA A 105 -5.15 10.71 -2.94
C ALA A 105 -5.02 11.89 -1.96
N GLN A 106 -5.16 13.12 -2.44
CA GLN A 106 -5.16 14.31 -1.58
C GLN A 106 -6.39 14.34 -0.67
N ALA A 107 -7.56 13.96 -1.18
CA ALA A 107 -8.81 13.95 -0.42
C ALA A 107 -8.80 12.94 0.74
N ILE A 108 -8.08 11.81 0.61
CA ILE A 108 -7.91 10.81 1.68
C ILE A 108 -6.77 11.15 2.65
N GLY A 109 -6.05 12.26 2.43
CA GLY A 109 -5.00 12.71 3.33
C GLY A 109 -3.67 12.00 3.13
N THR A 110 -3.30 11.73 1.88
CA THR A 110 -1.98 11.20 1.50
C THR A 110 -0.87 12.17 1.90
N VAL A 111 0.18 11.66 2.50
CA VAL A 111 1.39 12.40 2.84
C VAL A 111 2.33 12.39 1.63
N TRP A 112 2.58 13.56 1.06
CA TRP A 112 3.40 13.69 -0.15
C TRP A 112 4.88 13.85 0.17
N VAL A 113 5.74 13.06 -0.47
CA VAL A 113 7.19 13.12 -0.31
C VAL A 113 7.89 13.46 -1.62
N HIS A 114 8.79 14.42 -1.56
CA HIS A 114 9.77 14.65 -2.62
C HIS A 114 11.01 13.80 -2.33
N ARG A 115 11.13 12.65 -3.01
CA ARG A 115 12.13 11.61 -2.70
C ARG A 115 13.58 12.09 -2.79
N LYS A 116 13.86 13.09 -3.66
CA LYS A 116 15.19 13.67 -3.87
C LYS A 116 15.55 14.76 -2.87
N CYS A 117 14.57 15.29 -2.11
CA CYS A 117 14.76 16.37 -1.13
C CYS A 117 14.89 15.79 0.29
N PRO A 118 16.04 15.93 0.95
CA PRO A 118 16.26 15.44 2.32
C PRO A 118 15.28 16.04 3.34
N GLU A 119 14.97 17.33 3.22
CA GLU A 119 14.06 18.07 4.08
C GLU A 119 12.63 17.52 3.96
N SER A 120 12.18 17.23 2.72
CA SER A 120 10.89 16.61 2.48
C SER A 120 10.80 15.22 3.12
N ARG A 121 11.88 14.44 3.05
CA ARG A 121 11.94 13.12 3.70
C ARG A 121 11.90 13.21 5.22
N LYS A 122 12.56 14.20 5.82
CA LYS A 122 12.53 14.42 7.28
C LYS A 122 11.12 14.79 7.76
N ARG A 123 10.32 15.51 6.94
CA ARG A 123 8.94 15.90 7.28
C ARG A 123 7.96 14.72 7.30
N ILE A 124 8.27 13.58 6.68
CA ILE A 124 7.38 12.40 6.70
C ILE A 124 7.20 11.90 8.13
N VAL A 125 8.28 11.86 8.89
CA VAL A 125 8.30 11.31 10.25
C VAL A 125 7.26 11.97 11.15
N PRO A 126 7.30 13.30 11.37
CA PRO A 126 6.28 13.95 12.20
C PRO A 126 4.87 13.77 11.64
N CYS A 127 4.67 13.87 10.32
CA CYS A 127 3.33 13.67 9.71
C CYS A 127 2.76 12.27 9.98
N VAL A 128 3.60 11.24 9.98
CA VAL A 128 3.20 9.86 10.26
C VAL A 128 2.86 9.69 11.74
N ILE A 129 3.69 10.24 12.62
CA ILE A 129 3.47 10.20 14.08
C ILE A 129 2.17 10.95 14.43
N ASP A 130 1.97 12.12 13.86
CA ASP A 130 0.75 12.92 14.08
C ASP A 130 -0.49 12.19 13.57
N ALA A 131 -0.40 11.46 12.45
CA ALA A 131 -1.50 10.64 11.96
C ALA A 131 -1.86 9.54 12.99
N VAL A 132 -0.87 8.86 13.56
CA VAL A 132 -1.11 7.80 14.55
C VAL A 132 -1.67 8.40 15.85
N LYS A 133 -1.14 9.51 16.32
CA LYS A 133 -1.69 10.25 17.49
C LYS A 133 -3.13 10.73 17.24
N ALA A 134 -3.47 11.09 16.01
CA ALA A 134 -4.82 11.45 15.58
C ALA A 134 -5.74 10.24 15.31
N GLN A 135 -5.43 9.09 15.88
CA GLN A 135 -6.21 7.85 15.76
C GLN A 135 -6.36 7.33 14.32
N ARG A 136 -5.36 7.60 13.47
CA ARG A 136 -5.25 7.07 12.11
C ARG A 136 -4.05 6.13 12.04
N SER A 137 -4.16 5.05 11.29
CA SER A 137 -2.96 4.28 10.92
C SER A 137 -2.16 4.99 9.82
N ALA A 138 -0.89 4.63 9.67
CA ALA A 138 -0.07 5.11 8.56
C ALA A 138 0.57 3.92 7.85
N PHE A 139 0.46 3.85 6.53
CA PHE A 139 1.06 2.80 5.73
C PHE A 139 2.24 3.35 4.93
N LEU A 140 3.39 2.70 5.06
CA LEU A 140 4.63 3.09 4.41
C LEU A 140 5.35 1.89 3.81
N PHE A 141 6.11 2.17 2.76
CA PHE A 141 7.00 1.23 2.12
C PHE A 141 8.46 1.65 2.41
N PRO A 142 9.17 0.99 3.34
CA PRO A 142 10.53 1.37 3.72
C PRO A 142 11.54 1.27 2.58
N GLU A 143 11.25 0.51 1.54
CA GLU A 143 12.05 0.39 0.33
C GLU A 143 12.04 1.69 -0.51
N GLY A 144 10.96 2.47 -0.41
CA GLY A 144 10.80 3.76 -1.09
C GLY A 144 10.60 3.67 -2.60
N ARG A 145 10.50 2.49 -3.18
CA ARG A 145 10.19 2.21 -4.59
C ARG A 145 9.60 0.81 -4.73
N THR A 146 8.94 0.55 -5.85
CA THR A 146 8.51 -0.81 -6.21
C THR A 146 9.70 -1.70 -6.55
N THR A 147 9.56 -3.00 -6.30
CA THR A 147 10.59 -4.03 -6.49
C THR A 147 10.05 -5.18 -7.33
N ASP A 148 10.92 -6.13 -7.66
CA ASP A 148 10.54 -7.36 -8.39
C ASP A 148 9.69 -8.33 -7.58
N GLY A 149 9.49 -8.06 -6.28
CA GLY A 149 8.71 -8.91 -5.38
C GLY A 149 9.41 -10.23 -5.00
N VAL A 150 10.67 -10.41 -5.36
CA VAL A 150 11.44 -11.64 -5.04
C VAL A 150 12.10 -11.53 -3.68
N LEU A 151 12.75 -10.40 -3.42
CA LEU A 151 13.40 -10.10 -2.15
C LEU A 151 13.16 -8.63 -1.77
N PRO A 152 13.12 -8.30 -0.47
CA PRO A 152 13.10 -6.90 -0.07
C PRO A 152 14.38 -6.21 -0.59
N SER A 153 14.20 -5.06 -1.22
CA SER A 153 15.31 -4.21 -1.65
C SER A 153 15.92 -3.48 -0.44
N THR A 154 16.79 -2.50 -0.69
CA THR A 154 17.40 -1.71 0.38
C THR A 154 16.34 -1.05 1.26
N VAL A 155 16.19 -1.52 2.49
CA VAL A 155 15.26 -1.01 3.49
C VAL A 155 15.88 0.19 4.21
N ARG A 156 15.12 1.27 4.37
CA ARG A 156 15.58 2.50 5.02
C ARG A 156 15.21 2.50 6.49
N VAL A 157 16.21 2.65 7.36
CA VAL A 157 16.04 2.62 8.83
C VAL A 157 15.26 3.81 9.40
N GLY A 158 15.10 4.91 8.65
CA GLY A 158 14.53 6.16 9.18
C GLY A 158 13.16 6.03 9.83
N MET A 159 12.25 5.23 9.24
CA MET A 159 10.93 5.02 9.84
C MET A 159 10.95 4.15 11.09
N PHE A 160 11.88 3.21 11.18
CA PHE A 160 12.07 2.40 12.39
C PHE A 160 12.60 3.26 13.55
N LYS A 161 13.50 4.22 13.26
CA LYS A 161 13.98 5.20 14.23
C LYS A 161 12.83 6.06 14.74
N ALA A 162 12.06 6.64 13.82
CA ALA A 162 10.92 7.47 14.16
C ALA A 162 9.87 6.74 15.00
N ALA A 163 9.56 5.50 14.64
CA ALA A 163 8.60 4.69 15.39
C ALA A 163 9.09 4.37 16.80
N ALA A 164 10.39 4.08 16.96
CA ALA A 164 11.00 3.83 18.26
C ALA A 164 10.98 5.08 19.14
N GLU A 165 11.40 6.23 18.61
CA GLU A 165 11.42 7.53 19.33
C GLU A 165 10.01 7.95 19.77
N ALA A 166 9.01 7.77 18.91
CA ALA A 166 7.62 8.13 19.20
C ALA A 166 6.89 7.12 20.08
N GLY A 167 7.47 5.94 20.32
CA GLY A 167 6.84 4.86 21.09
C GLY A 167 5.54 4.32 20.46
N VAL A 168 5.31 4.56 19.16
CA VAL A 168 4.11 4.10 18.47
C VAL A 168 4.23 2.64 18.03
N PRO A 169 3.11 1.88 17.99
CA PRO A 169 3.13 0.50 17.54
C PRO A 169 3.48 0.40 16.05
N VAL A 170 4.20 -0.67 15.69
CA VAL A 170 4.55 -1.02 14.31
C VAL A 170 4.04 -2.41 14.00
N THR A 171 3.41 -2.57 12.83
CA THR A 171 2.99 -3.86 12.27
C THR A 171 3.69 -4.06 10.93
N TYR A 172 4.33 -5.20 10.74
CA TYR A 172 4.91 -5.54 9.44
C TYR A 172 3.84 -6.15 8.55
N VAL A 173 3.89 -5.81 7.27
CA VAL A 173 2.96 -6.31 6.25
C VAL A 173 3.76 -6.95 5.13
N GLY A 174 3.62 -8.26 4.99
CA GLY A 174 4.17 -8.99 3.85
C GLY A 174 3.16 -9.02 2.72
N ILE A 175 3.55 -8.53 1.54
CA ILE A 175 2.71 -8.52 0.33
C ILE A 175 3.34 -9.49 -0.68
N ARG A 176 2.56 -10.52 -1.10
CA ARG A 176 2.98 -11.48 -2.10
C ARG A 176 1.89 -11.68 -3.14
N TYR A 177 2.24 -11.51 -4.41
CA TYR A 177 1.36 -11.82 -5.53
C TYR A 177 1.54 -13.28 -5.97
N GLY A 178 0.45 -13.96 -6.29
CA GLY A 178 0.42 -15.37 -6.68
C GLY A 178 1.14 -15.63 -8.00
N ASN A 179 1.13 -14.67 -8.92
CA ASN A 179 1.92 -14.70 -10.14
C ASN A 179 2.91 -13.53 -10.17
N GLY A 180 4.07 -13.74 -10.78
CA GLY A 180 5.12 -12.72 -10.89
C GLY A 180 4.75 -11.52 -11.78
N LYS A 181 3.63 -11.59 -12.50
CA LYS A 181 3.19 -10.55 -13.45
C LYS A 181 2.71 -9.27 -12.77
N ALA A 182 2.26 -9.35 -11.52
CA ALA A 182 1.81 -8.18 -10.78
C ALA A 182 2.96 -7.36 -10.19
N ALA A 183 4.15 -7.94 -10.06
CA ALA A 183 5.33 -7.21 -9.61
C ALA A 183 5.77 -6.20 -10.66
N TYR A 184 6.08 -4.98 -10.23
CA TYR A 184 6.49 -3.88 -11.09
C TYR A 184 7.86 -3.35 -10.69
N PHE A 185 8.86 -3.78 -11.41
CA PHE A 185 10.21 -3.24 -11.32
C PHE A 185 10.56 -2.51 -12.60
N HIS A 186 11.07 -1.30 -12.50
CA HIS A 186 11.47 -0.48 -13.63
C HIS A 186 12.97 -0.21 -13.57
N ASP A 187 13.69 -0.73 -14.55
CA ASP A 187 15.16 -0.57 -14.70
C ASP A 187 15.57 0.72 -15.43
N LEU A 188 14.60 1.60 -15.74
CA LEU A 188 14.78 2.86 -16.47
C LEU A 188 15.22 2.73 -17.94
N LYS A 189 15.43 1.54 -18.47
CA LYS A 189 15.71 1.33 -19.88
C LYS A 189 14.40 1.43 -20.68
N GLY A 190 14.35 2.32 -21.66
CA GLY A 190 13.17 2.51 -22.52
C GLY A 190 12.09 3.48 -22.01
N GLY A 191 12.34 4.19 -20.91
CA GLY A 191 11.42 5.21 -20.37
C GLY A 191 10.33 4.67 -19.46
N PHE A 192 9.99 5.45 -18.43
CA PHE A 192 9.03 5.05 -17.38
C PHE A 192 7.60 4.84 -17.92
N VAL A 193 7.09 5.79 -18.71
CA VAL A 193 5.68 5.77 -19.14
C VAL A 193 5.35 4.60 -20.07
N PRO A 194 6.11 4.33 -21.14
CA PRO A 194 5.85 3.18 -22.00
C PRO A 194 5.91 1.85 -21.26
N HIS A 195 6.87 1.68 -20.35
CA HIS A 195 7.00 0.48 -19.54
C HIS A 195 5.79 0.31 -18.61
N LEU A 196 5.36 1.37 -17.91
CA LEU A 196 4.18 1.37 -17.05
C LEU A 196 2.90 1.01 -17.82
N LEU A 197 2.68 1.61 -18.99
CA LEU A 197 1.49 1.34 -19.80
C LEU A 197 1.45 -0.10 -20.31
N ARG A 198 2.58 -0.65 -20.75
CA ARG A 198 2.69 -2.04 -21.19
C ARG A 198 2.39 -3.00 -20.03
N HIS A 199 2.96 -2.75 -18.87
CA HIS A 199 2.74 -3.56 -17.68
C HIS A 199 1.27 -3.48 -17.22
N LEU A 200 0.70 -2.27 -17.17
CA LEU A 200 -0.71 -2.06 -16.83
C LEU A 200 -1.63 -2.83 -17.77
N TRP A 201 -1.39 -2.74 -19.09
CA TRP A 201 -2.15 -3.49 -20.07
C TRP A 201 -2.07 -5.00 -19.83
N SER A 202 -0.87 -5.52 -19.61
CA SER A 202 -0.65 -6.93 -19.27
C SER A 202 -1.46 -7.36 -18.05
N LEU A 203 -1.45 -6.55 -16.98
CA LEU A 203 -2.23 -6.81 -15.77
C LEU A 203 -3.74 -6.79 -16.01
N LEU A 204 -4.24 -5.84 -16.79
CA LEU A 204 -5.66 -5.75 -17.11
C LEU A 204 -6.15 -6.93 -17.95
N CYS A 205 -5.25 -7.58 -18.69
CA CYS A 205 -5.52 -8.81 -19.44
C CYS A 205 -5.60 -10.06 -18.55
N GLU A 206 -5.02 -10.06 -17.34
CA GLU A 206 -5.02 -11.24 -16.47
C GLU A 206 -6.45 -11.60 -16.03
N PRO A 207 -6.83 -12.88 -16.02
CA PRO A 207 -8.17 -13.28 -15.60
C PRO A 207 -8.43 -12.93 -14.14
N GLN A 208 -7.44 -13.11 -13.27
CA GLN A 208 -7.49 -12.88 -11.85
C GLN A 208 -6.11 -12.48 -11.33
N ILE A 209 -6.07 -11.61 -10.35
CA ILE A 209 -4.84 -11.22 -9.65
C ILE A 209 -4.97 -11.68 -8.20
N GLU A 210 -4.16 -12.65 -7.82
CA GLU A 210 -4.13 -13.17 -6.45
C GLU A 210 -3.05 -12.47 -5.65
N VAL A 211 -3.38 -12.09 -4.42
CA VAL A 211 -2.44 -11.47 -3.50
C VAL A 211 -2.70 -11.92 -2.08
N SER A 212 -1.65 -12.28 -1.36
CA SER A 212 -1.71 -12.53 0.07
C SER A 212 -1.05 -11.40 0.85
N LEU A 213 -1.75 -10.93 1.86
CA LEU A 213 -1.29 -9.97 2.84
C LEU A 213 -1.11 -10.67 4.17
N ARG A 214 0.11 -10.65 4.70
CA ARG A 214 0.39 -11.19 6.02
C ARG A 214 0.75 -10.07 6.98
N TYR A 215 0.10 -10.04 8.13
CA TYR A 215 0.32 -9.07 9.18
C TYR A 215 1.11 -9.71 10.32
N SER A 216 2.15 -9.01 10.82
CA SER A 216 2.78 -9.36 12.09
C SER A 216 1.92 -8.89 13.26
N ARG A 217 2.17 -9.41 14.45
CA ARG A 217 1.63 -8.77 15.67
C ARG A 217 2.19 -7.34 15.80
N PRO A 218 1.38 -6.39 16.32
CA PRO A 218 1.87 -5.06 16.65
C PRO A 218 3.00 -5.14 17.69
N GLN A 219 4.03 -4.32 17.50
CA GLN A 219 5.16 -4.28 18.41
C GLN A 219 5.68 -2.86 18.58
N ARG A 220 6.14 -2.51 19.78
CA ARG A 220 6.87 -1.25 20.03
C ARG A 220 8.36 -1.49 19.84
N LEU A 221 8.99 -0.66 19.04
CA LEU A 221 10.40 -0.81 18.74
C LEU A 221 11.24 -0.14 19.82
N THR A 222 12.19 -0.87 20.36
CA THR A 222 13.22 -0.33 21.28
C THR A 222 14.56 -0.13 20.58
N CYS A 223 14.80 -0.88 19.49
CA CYS A 223 16.02 -0.79 18.70
C CYS A 223 15.64 -0.77 17.20
N PRO A 224 15.84 0.36 16.51
CA PRO A 224 15.47 0.54 15.11
C PRO A 224 16.10 -0.49 14.16
N GLU A 225 17.38 -0.79 14.33
CA GLU A 225 18.15 -1.71 13.48
C GLU A 225 17.63 -3.15 13.63
N ARG A 226 17.30 -3.54 14.87
CA ARG A 226 16.68 -4.84 15.14
C ARG A 226 15.27 -4.91 14.52
N GLY A 227 14.50 -3.83 14.62
CA GLY A 227 13.19 -3.70 13.99
C GLY A 227 13.27 -3.88 12.47
N MET A 228 14.23 -3.22 11.83
CA MET A 228 14.47 -3.33 10.39
C MET A 228 14.83 -4.78 9.98
N ARG A 229 15.76 -5.43 10.69
CA ARG A 229 16.14 -6.83 10.41
C ARG A 229 14.94 -7.79 10.58
N ARG A 230 14.11 -7.57 11.61
CA ARG A 230 12.87 -8.35 11.81
C ARG A 230 11.89 -8.17 10.66
N PHE A 231 11.73 -6.94 10.18
CA PHE A 231 10.91 -6.65 9.01
C PHE A 231 11.42 -7.40 7.77
N GLU A 232 12.73 -7.31 7.46
CA GLU A 232 13.33 -8.01 6.32
C GLU A 232 13.14 -9.52 6.41
N ASN A 233 13.37 -10.11 7.59
CA ASN A 233 13.17 -11.55 7.80
C ASN A 233 11.70 -11.96 7.65
N PHE A 234 10.78 -11.14 8.17
CA PHE A 234 9.34 -11.36 8.04
C PHE A 234 8.89 -11.35 6.59
N VAL A 235 9.34 -10.36 5.82
CA VAL A 235 9.02 -10.26 4.38
C VAL A 235 9.65 -11.41 3.61
N ARG A 236 10.92 -11.71 3.82
CA ARG A 236 11.60 -12.84 3.18
C ARG A 236 10.89 -14.16 3.45
N TRP A 237 10.47 -14.40 4.67
CA TRP A 237 9.73 -15.60 5.03
C TRP A 237 8.38 -15.67 4.30
N HIS A 238 7.65 -14.55 4.22
CA HIS A 238 6.37 -14.50 3.51
C HIS A 238 6.53 -14.65 1.98
N LEU A 239 7.62 -14.18 1.40
CA LEU A 239 7.89 -14.26 -0.04
C LEU A 239 8.35 -15.66 -0.49
N ARG A 240 8.78 -16.54 0.41
CA ARG A 240 9.16 -17.91 0.06
C ARG A 240 7.96 -18.64 -0.55
N ARG A 241 8.12 -19.10 -1.81
CA ARG A 241 7.04 -19.73 -2.59
C ARG A 241 6.60 -21.09 -2.04
N ASP A 242 7.48 -21.75 -1.26
CA ASP A 242 7.28 -23.10 -0.74
C ASP A 242 6.43 -23.16 0.53
N VAL A 243 6.06 -22.02 1.10
CA VAL A 243 5.15 -21.96 2.25
C VAL A 243 3.72 -21.92 1.72
N PRO A 244 2.91 -23.00 1.89
CA PRO A 244 1.49 -22.97 1.55
C PRO A 244 0.83 -21.79 2.26
N LEU A 245 -0.16 -21.17 1.62
CA LEU A 245 -1.02 -20.17 2.27
C LEU A 245 -1.78 -20.92 3.37
N GLN A 246 -1.31 -20.84 4.63
CA GLN A 246 -1.98 -21.45 5.77
C GLN A 246 -3.09 -20.54 6.29
N PRO A 247 -4.27 -21.09 6.66
CA PRO A 247 -5.32 -20.29 7.27
C PRO A 247 -4.84 -19.63 8.57
N ALA A 248 -5.36 -18.44 8.85
CA ALA A 248 -4.90 -17.52 9.90
C ALA A 248 -4.76 -18.12 11.33
N HIS A 249 -5.39 -19.25 11.59
CA HIS A 249 -5.40 -19.88 12.92
C HIS A 249 -4.18 -20.77 13.24
N ALA A 250 -3.30 -21.06 12.29
CA ALA A 250 -2.25 -22.07 12.47
C ALA A 250 -0.85 -21.52 12.85
N VAL A 251 -0.60 -20.22 12.77
CA VAL A 251 0.79 -19.70 12.75
C VAL A 251 1.25 -19.10 14.09
N TYR A 252 0.39 -19.01 15.11
CA TYR A 252 0.75 -18.31 16.37
C TYR A 252 0.65 -19.18 17.64
N ARG A 253 0.82 -20.50 17.51
CA ARG A 253 1.11 -21.35 18.68
C ARG A 253 2.61 -21.70 18.66
N GLY A 254 3.40 -20.87 19.30
CA GLY A 254 4.82 -21.05 19.51
C GLY A 254 5.40 -19.80 20.14
#